data_c30d2f8aaa873cc37c692a1adf98e471
#
_entry.id   c30d2f8aaa873cc37c692a1adf98e471
#
_cell.length_a   1.000
_cell.length_b   1.000
_cell.length_c   1.000
_cell.angle_alpha   90.00
_cell.angle_beta   90.00
_cell.angle_gamma   90.00
#
_symmetry.space_group_name_H-M   'P 1'
#
loop_
_entity.id
_entity.type
_entity.pdbx_description
1 polymer ?
#
loop_
_entity_poly.entity_id
_entity_poly.type
_entity_poly.pdbx_seq_one_letter_code
_entity_poly.pdbx_strand_id
1 'polypeptide(L)'
;MRAIEEGADFIETDILSSKDGVLVCFHDVILDDTTNVANYKEFADRKRTYEVQGVNTTGYFIVDFTLKELKSLRVNQRFSFRDQQFNGKFQIITFEEFITIALDAPRVVGIYPEIKNPVLINQYVKWSGGKKFEDKFVETLHKFGYKGSYLSKNWLKQPVFIQSFAPTSLLYISNQTDLPKVFLIDDVDIPTQDTNQSYWEITSDTYLDYIKQYVLGIGPWKDTLVPVINNYAMTPSDLVSRAHARNLQVHPYTYRNENKYLHFNYSQDPYKEYDYWINNIGVDGLFTDFTGSLHNFQEWTAPNHHDNTASKLLHEIALLASPYE
;
A
#
# COMPACT_ATOMS: atom_id res chain seq x y z
N MET A 1 3.66 10.42 -10.45
CA MET A 1 4.42 11.65 -10.73
C MET A 1 4.06 12.75 -9.73
N ARG A 2 2.79 13.17 -9.60
CA ARG A 2 2.42 14.26 -8.70
C ARG A 2 2.87 14.04 -7.24
N ALA A 3 2.68 12.86 -6.67
CA ALA A 3 3.14 12.56 -5.32
C ALA A 3 4.67 12.74 -5.15
N ILE A 4 5.45 12.40 -6.19
CA ILE A 4 6.91 12.61 -6.21
C ILE A 4 7.24 14.11 -6.19
N GLU A 5 6.52 14.90 -6.99
CA GLU A 5 6.68 16.37 -7.05
C GLU A 5 6.26 17.03 -5.73
N GLU A 6 5.29 16.45 -5.02
CA GLU A 6 4.80 16.92 -3.72
C GLU A 6 5.63 16.42 -2.52
N GLY A 7 6.74 15.69 -2.75
CA GLY A 7 7.69 15.33 -1.71
C GLY A 7 7.52 13.94 -1.09
N ALA A 8 6.73 13.02 -1.70
CA ALA A 8 6.57 11.66 -1.17
C ALA A 8 7.91 10.94 -0.98
N ASP A 9 8.14 10.36 0.18
CA ASP A 9 9.29 9.47 0.42
C ASP A 9 9.11 8.14 -0.31
N PHE A 10 7.88 7.64 -0.30
CA PHE A 10 7.45 6.43 -1.00
C PHE A 10 6.21 6.74 -1.83
N ILE A 11 6.10 6.11 -2.99
CA ILE A 11 4.85 6.06 -3.76
C ILE A 11 4.25 4.66 -3.64
N GLU A 12 2.94 4.62 -3.41
CA GLU A 12 2.18 3.40 -3.19
C GLU A 12 1.42 2.99 -4.44
N THR A 13 1.19 1.69 -4.59
CA THR A 13 0.28 1.13 -5.61
C THR A 13 -0.16 -0.28 -5.26
N ASP A 14 -1.40 -0.61 -5.60
CA ASP A 14 -1.93 -1.97 -5.54
C ASP A 14 -1.59 -2.71 -6.83
N ILE A 15 -1.08 -3.93 -6.71
CA ILE A 15 -0.73 -4.77 -7.85
C ILE A 15 -1.76 -5.88 -8.01
N LEU A 16 -2.38 -5.90 -9.16
CA LEU A 16 -3.23 -6.98 -9.66
C LEU A 16 -2.61 -7.59 -10.93
N SER A 17 -3.30 -8.54 -11.56
CA SER A 17 -2.84 -9.16 -12.79
C SER A 17 -3.90 -9.11 -13.88
N SER A 18 -3.45 -8.86 -15.11
CA SER A 18 -4.25 -9.12 -16.31
C SER A 18 -4.41 -10.62 -16.54
N LYS A 19 -5.36 -11.00 -17.40
CA LYS A 19 -5.62 -12.40 -17.82
C LYS A 19 -4.39 -13.10 -18.37
N ASP A 20 -3.51 -12.38 -19.07
CA ASP A 20 -2.29 -12.87 -19.68
C ASP A 20 -1.05 -12.74 -18.76
N GLY A 21 -1.27 -12.53 -17.46
CA GLY A 21 -0.21 -12.60 -16.43
C GLY A 21 0.73 -11.38 -16.41
N VAL A 22 0.28 -10.22 -16.87
CA VAL A 22 1.02 -8.98 -16.72
C VAL A 22 0.57 -8.25 -15.47
N LEU A 23 1.51 -7.86 -14.62
CA LEU A 23 1.23 -7.11 -13.40
C LEU A 23 0.84 -5.67 -13.73
N VAL A 24 -0.28 -5.21 -13.18
CA VAL A 24 -0.86 -3.89 -13.41
C VAL A 24 -1.18 -3.19 -12.10
N CYS A 25 -1.09 -1.86 -12.12
CA CYS A 25 -1.41 -1.01 -10.98
C CYS A 25 -2.88 -0.67 -10.99
N PHE A 26 -3.66 -1.27 -10.10
CA PHE A 26 -5.08 -1.01 -9.99
C PHE A 26 -5.63 -1.50 -8.65
N HIS A 27 -6.51 -0.73 -8.01
CA HIS A 27 -7.00 -1.05 -6.68
C HIS A 27 -8.09 -2.11 -6.66
N ASP A 28 -9.11 -1.96 -7.54
CA ASP A 28 -10.31 -2.80 -7.49
C ASP A 28 -10.18 -4.05 -8.37
N VAL A 29 -10.66 -5.17 -7.91
CA VAL A 29 -10.70 -6.40 -8.72
C VAL A 29 -11.71 -6.32 -9.87
N ILE A 30 -12.67 -5.37 -9.80
CA ILE A 30 -13.64 -5.04 -10.85
C ILE A 30 -13.36 -3.67 -11.45
N LEU A 31 -13.63 -3.52 -12.74
CA LEU A 31 -13.35 -2.33 -13.54
C LEU A 31 -14.54 -1.34 -13.62
N ASP A 32 -15.70 -1.72 -13.08
CA ASP A 32 -16.99 -1.07 -13.31
C ASP A 32 -16.99 0.41 -12.91
N ASP A 33 -16.56 0.74 -11.69
CA ASP A 33 -16.72 2.08 -11.12
C ASP A 33 -15.56 3.03 -11.45
N THR A 34 -14.38 2.44 -11.70
CA THR A 34 -13.13 3.21 -11.82
C THR A 34 -12.55 3.21 -13.22
N THR A 35 -13.30 2.68 -14.21
CA THR A 35 -12.97 2.76 -15.64
C THR A 35 -14.21 3.02 -16.51
N ASN A 36 -13.94 3.23 -17.81
CA ASN A 36 -14.98 3.35 -18.82
C ASN A 36 -15.33 2.01 -19.50
N VAL A 37 -15.09 0.86 -18.86
CA VAL A 37 -15.27 -0.49 -19.44
C VAL A 37 -16.70 -0.71 -19.99
N ALA A 38 -17.72 -0.19 -19.31
CA ALA A 38 -19.12 -0.32 -19.72
C ALA A 38 -19.46 0.37 -21.07
N ASN A 39 -18.59 1.26 -21.56
CA ASN A 39 -18.76 1.94 -22.85
C ASN A 39 -18.32 1.08 -24.05
N TYR A 40 -17.67 -0.05 -23.79
CA TYR A 40 -17.15 -0.95 -24.84
C TYR A 40 -18.15 -2.06 -25.12
N LYS A 41 -18.79 -2.00 -26.30
CA LYS A 41 -19.80 -3.00 -26.72
C LYS A 41 -19.24 -4.41 -26.81
N GLU A 42 -17.96 -4.54 -27.20
CA GLU A 42 -17.24 -5.81 -27.29
C GLU A 42 -17.01 -6.49 -25.93
N PHE A 43 -17.18 -5.76 -24.83
CA PHE A 43 -17.05 -6.30 -23.47
C PHE A 43 -18.42 -6.53 -22.79
N ALA A 44 -19.54 -6.21 -23.43
CA ALA A 44 -20.87 -6.24 -22.81
C ALA A 44 -21.21 -7.58 -22.13
N ASP A 45 -20.79 -8.70 -22.71
CA ASP A 45 -21.08 -10.06 -22.22
C ASP A 45 -19.98 -10.62 -21.30
N ARG A 46 -19.06 -9.77 -20.84
CA ARG A 46 -17.88 -10.21 -20.07
C ARG A 46 -18.03 -10.07 -18.56
N LYS A 47 -19.18 -9.60 -18.07
CA LYS A 47 -19.46 -9.62 -16.62
C LYS A 47 -19.49 -11.06 -16.11
N ARG A 48 -18.85 -11.26 -14.95
CA ARG A 48 -18.79 -12.54 -14.24
C ARG A 48 -19.16 -12.34 -12.78
N THR A 49 -19.51 -13.41 -12.12
CA THR A 49 -19.66 -13.44 -10.67
C THR A 49 -18.58 -14.34 -10.10
N TYR A 50 -17.72 -13.78 -9.28
CA TYR A 50 -16.68 -14.50 -8.55
C TYR A 50 -16.82 -14.25 -7.05
N GLU A 51 -16.37 -15.21 -6.26
CA GLU A 51 -16.22 -15.00 -4.84
C GLU A 51 -14.97 -14.16 -4.57
N VAL A 52 -15.13 -13.06 -3.85
CA VAL A 52 -14.05 -12.18 -3.41
C VAL A 52 -14.17 -12.02 -1.89
N GLN A 53 -13.23 -12.56 -1.14
CA GLN A 53 -13.23 -12.51 0.34
C GLN A 53 -14.58 -12.98 0.95
N GLY A 54 -15.08 -14.14 0.49
CA GLY A 54 -16.34 -14.70 0.98
C GLY A 54 -17.62 -14.04 0.44
N VAL A 55 -17.51 -13.01 -0.42
CA VAL A 55 -18.66 -12.30 -0.99
C VAL A 55 -18.75 -12.54 -2.49
N ASN A 56 -19.92 -12.97 -2.98
CA ASN A 56 -20.19 -13.06 -4.41
C ASN A 56 -20.29 -11.66 -5.04
N THR A 57 -19.28 -11.31 -5.80
CA THR A 57 -19.16 -10.01 -6.49
C THR A 57 -19.40 -10.20 -7.97
N THR A 58 -20.23 -9.33 -8.59
CA THR A 58 -20.53 -9.37 -10.03
C THR A 58 -20.00 -8.10 -10.70
N GLY A 59 -19.22 -8.25 -11.76
CA GLY A 59 -18.65 -7.13 -12.51
C GLY A 59 -17.72 -7.56 -13.63
N TYR A 60 -17.00 -6.61 -14.19
CA TYR A 60 -15.92 -6.82 -15.15
C TYR A 60 -14.63 -7.06 -14.40
N PHE A 61 -14.26 -8.32 -14.15
CA PHE A 61 -13.05 -8.64 -13.38
C PHE A 61 -11.79 -8.40 -14.19
N ILE A 62 -10.82 -7.75 -13.58
CA ILE A 62 -9.53 -7.42 -14.22
C ILE A 62 -8.79 -8.67 -14.73
N VAL A 63 -8.92 -9.80 -14.05
CA VAL A 63 -8.35 -11.11 -14.41
C VAL A 63 -8.93 -11.71 -15.69
N ASP A 64 -10.05 -11.19 -16.19
CA ASP A 64 -10.67 -11.64 -17.44
C ASP A 64 -10.20 -10.84 -18.66
N PHE A 65 -9.42 -9.77 -18.47
CA PHE A 65 -8.95 -8.86 -19.52
C PHE A 65 -7.44 -9.00 -19.73
N THR A 66 -7.04 -9.12 -21.00
CA THR A 66 -5.63 -9.06 -21.39
C THR A 66 -5.06 -7.67 -21.17
N LEU A 67 -3.73 -7.55 -21.06
CA LEU A 67 -3.08 -6.23 -20.96
C LEU A 67 -3.50 -5.29 -22.11
N LYS A 68 -3.59 -5.81 -23.33
CA LYS A 68 -4.00 -5.03 -24.51
C LYS A 68 -5.40 -4.44 -24.32
N GLU A 69 -6.35 -5.20 -23.80
CA GLU A 69 -7.71 -4.73 -23.50
C GLU A 69 -7.70 -3.70 -22.37
N LEU A 70 -6.98 -3.97 -21.27
CA LEU A 70 -6.84 -3.02 -20.15
C LEU A 70 -6.23 -1.69 -20.59
N LYS A 71 -5.23 -1.70 -21.47
CA LYS A 71 -4.63 -0.48 -22.04
C LYS A 71 -5.59 0.32 -22.94
N SER A 72 -6.65 -0.28 -23.48
CA SER A 72 -7.69 0.45 -24.23
C SER A 72 -8.62 1.26 -23.33
N LEU A 73 -8.76 0.84 -22.07
CA LEU A 73 -9.62 1.51 -21.08
C LEU A 73 -9.02 2.84 -20.61
N ARG A 74 -9.89 3.65 -20.01
CA ARG A 74 -9.51 4.90 -19.35
C ARG A 74 -10.05 4.88 -17.93
N VAL A 75 -9.22 5.36 -17.00
CA VAL A 75 -9.57 5.40 -15.57
C VAL A 75 -10.42 6.60 -15.22
N ASN A 76 -11.28 6.43 -14.23
CA ASN A 76 -12.15 7.46 -13.66
C ASN A 76 -11.89 7.62 -12.16
N GLN A 77 -12.11 8.83 -11.65
CA GLN A 77 -12.06 9.12 -10.22
C GLN A 77 -13.20 8.41 -9.49
N ARG A 78 -12.84 7.58 -8.51
CA ARG A 78 -13.77 6.82 -7.66
C ARG A 78 -14.73 7.72 -6.87
N PHE A 79 -14.21 8.80 -6.29
CA PHE A 79 -14.97 9.68 -5.42
C PHE A 79 -15.58 10.85 -6.20
N SER A 80 -16.92 10.90 -6.26
CA SER A 80 -17.66 11.94 -6.99
C SER A 80 -17.42 13.36 -6.46
N PHE A 81 -17.02 13.50 -5.19
CA PHE A 81 -16.70 14.80 -4.57
C PHE A 81 -15.29 15.30 -4.87
N ARG A 82 -14.41 14.48 -5.44
CA ARG A 82 -13.08 14.88 -5.92
C ARG A 82 -13.12 15.40 -7.34
N ASP A 83 -12.06 16.08 -7.75
CA ASP A 83 -11.93 16.63 -9.10
C ASP A 83 -12.05 15.53 -10.18
N GLN A 84 -13.00 15.72 -11.07
CA GLN A 84 -13.31 14.78 -12.15
C GLN A 84 -12.59 15.13 -13.48
N GLN A 85 -11.78 16.18 -13.52
CA GLN A 85 -11.15 16.67 -14.76
C GLN A 85 -10.27 15.64 -15.47
N PHE A 86 -9.80 14.60 -14.75
CA PHE A 86 -8.91 13.55 -15.26
C PHE A 86 -9.65 12.30 -15.73
N ASN A 87 -10.96 12.21 -15.54
CA ASN A 87 -11.75 11.07 -16.00
C ASN A 87 -11.58 10.85 -17.50
N GLY A 88 -11.35 9.61 -17.88
CA GLY A 88 -11.17 9.22 -19.27
C GLY A 88 -9.85 9.64 -19.93
N LYS A 89 -8.89 10.22 -19.18
CA LYS A 89 -7.62 10.70 -19.75
C LYS A 89 -6.47 9.73 -19.61
N PHE A 90 -6.40 8.97 -18.54
CA PHE A 90 -5.28 8.08 -18.25
C PHE A 90 -5.61 6.62 -18.46
N GLN A 91 -4.58 5.83 -18.78
CA GLN A 91 -4.65 4.38 -18.90
C GLN A 91 -4.25 3.71 -17.58
N ILE A 92 -4.65 2.44 -17.43
CA ILE A 92 -4.07 1.55 -16.42
C ILE A 92 -2.60 1.32 -16.78
N ILE A 93 -1.70 1.54 -15.83
CA ILE A 93 -0.26 1.31 -16.02
C ILE A 93 0.16 -0.07 -15.51
N THR A 94 1.24 -0.61 -16.06
CA THR A 94 1.86 -1.83 -15.55
C THR A 94 2.72 -1.56 -14.33
N PHE A 95 3.02 -2.59 -13.56
CA PHE A 95 3.96 -2.49 -12.44
C PHE A 95 5.36 -2.06 -12.91
N GLU A 96 5.81 -2.52 -14.07
CA GLU A 96 7.09 -2.10 -14.66
C GLU A 96 7.09 -0.60 -14.99
N GLU A 97 5.99 -0.06 -15.57
CA GLU A 97 5.84 1.38 -15.82
C GLU A 97 5.85 2.19 -14.52
N PHE A 98 5.20 1.70 -13.46
CA PHE A 98 5.21 2.35 -12.14
C PHE A 98 6.62 2.38 -11.54
N ILE A 99 7.34 1.26 -11.58
CA ILE A 99 8.73 1.19 -11.12
C ILE A 99 9.61 2.19 -11.88
N THR A 100 9.44 2.27 -13.21
CA THR A 100 10.20 3.22 -14.04
C THR A 100 9.94 4.66 -13.62
N ILE A 101 8.69 5.03 -13.28
CA ILE A 101 8.35 6.37 -12.76
C ILE A 101 9.12 6.69 -11.47
N ALA A 102 9.27 5.72 -10.56
CA ALA A 102 10.04 5.91 -9.33
C ALA A 102 11.54 6.05 -9.59
N LEU A 103 12.09 5.21 -10.48
CA LEU A 103 13.52 5.21 -10.82
C LEU A 103 13.95 6.44 -11.62
N ASP A 104 13.06 7.02 -12.44
CA ASP A 104 13.30 8.23 -13.24
C ASP A 104 13.11 9.52 -12.42
N ALA A 105 12.77 9.42 -11.15
CA ALA A 105 12.61 10.57 -10.27
C ALA A 105 13.96 11.30 -10.06
N PRO A 106 13.96 12.65 -9.90
CA PRO A 106 15.19 13.44 -9.71
C PRO A 106 15.85 13.21 -8.34
N ARG A 107 15.23 12.44 -7.47
CA ARG A 107 15.71 12.04 -6.13
C ARG A 107 15.39 10.57 -5.89
N VAL A 108 15.97 9.99 -4.86
CA VAL A 108 15.57 8.65 -4.42
C VAL A 108 14.12 8.70 -3.93
N VAL A 109 13.26 7.89 -4.53
CA VAL A 109 11.88 7.69 -4.14
C VAL A 109 11.67 6.19 -3.96
N GLY A 110 11.20 5.80 -2.79
CA GLY A 110 10.84 4.41 -2.52
C GLY A 110 9.53 4.03 -3.18
N ILE A 111 9.31 2.73 -3.33
CA ILE A 111 8.02 2.19 -3.75
C ILE A 111 7.41 1.34 -2.64
N TYR A 112 6.07 1.31 -2.58
CA TYR A 112 5.34 0.56 -1.58
C TYR A 112 4.22 -0.28 -2.23
N PRO A 113 4.56 -1.28 -3.08
CA PRO A 113 3.57 -2.07 -3.80
C PRO A 113 2.85 -3.07 -2.90
N GLU A 114 1.53 -3.21 -3.10
CA GLU A 114 0.70 -4.23 -2.45
C GLU A 114 0.55 -5.47 -3.34
N ILE A 115 0.76 -6.66 -2.76
CA ILE A 115 0.27 -7.93 -3.33
C ILE A 115 -1.23 -8.01 -3.03
N LYS A 116 -2.06 -7.55 -3.98
CA LYS A 116 -3.50 -7.38 -3.81
C LYS A 116 -4.29 -8.61 -4.24
N ASN A 117 -5.23 -9.06 -3.39
CA ASN A 117 -6.13 -10.18 -3.68
C ASN A 117 -5.44 -11.42 -4.28
N PRO A 118 -4.33 -11.93 -3.70
CA PRO A 118 -3.55 -13.03 -4.29
C PRO A 118 -4.35 -14.32 -4.43
N VAL A 119 -5.33 -14.57 -3.54
CA VAL A 119 -6.21 -15.73 -3.62
C VAL A 119 -6.99 -15.71 -4.93
N LEU A 120 -7.66 -14.59 -5.25
CA LEU A 120 -8.40 -14.42 -6.50
C LEU A 120 -7.47 -14.51 -7.72
N ILE A 121 -6.34 -13.80 -7.68
CA ILE A 121 -5.40 -13.77 -8.81
C ILE A 121 -4.87 -15.16 -9.11
N ASN A 122 -4.41 -15.91 -8.11
CA ASN A 122 -3.89 -17.27 -8.29
C ASN A 122 -4.96 -18.28 -8.72
N GLN A 123 -6.23 -18.03 -8.41
CA GLN A 123 -7.33 -18.89 -8.85
C GLN A 123 -7.65 -18.72 -10.34
N TYR A 124 -7.63 -17.50 -10.86
CA TYR A 124 -8.13 -17.20 -12.21
C TYR A 124 -7.03 -16.92 -13.24
N VAL A 125 -5.82 -16.53 -12.83
CA VAL A 125 -4.70 -16.32 -13.74
C VAL A 125 -3.81 -17.56 -13.77
N LYS A 126 -3.49 -18.03 -14.98
CA LYS A 126 -2.60 -19.17 -15.17
C LYS A 126 -1.15 -18.73 -15.31
N TRP A 127 -0.33 -19.17 -14.38
CA TRP A 127 1.10 -18.89 -14.36
C TRP A 127 1.88 -20.07 -14.99
N SER A 128 2.87 -19.78 -15.81
CA SER A 128 3.71 -20.82 -16.42
C SER A 128 4.66 -21.46 -15.38
N GLY A 129 4.97 -22.75 -15.56
CA GLY A 129 5.98 -23.42 -14.76
C GLY A 129 5.64 -23.63 -13.29
N GLY A 130 4.35 -23.67 -12.93
CA GLY A 130 3.90 -23.86 -11.54
C GLY A 130 4.13 -22.65 -10.63
N LYS A 131 4.44 -21.50 -11.21
CA LYS A 131 4.60 -20.25 -10.47
C LYS A 131 3.27 -19.71 -9.94
N LYS A 132 3.37 -18.71 -9.06
CA LYS A 132 2.26 -17.95 -8.49
C LYS A 132 2.39 -16.46 -8.84
N PHE A 133 1.36 -15.71 -8.52
CA PHE A 133 1.35 -14.25 -8.61
C PHE A 133 2.53 -13.62 -7.84
N GLU A 134 2.78 -14.10 -6.65
CA GLU A 134 3.85 -13.66 -5.76
C GLU A 134 5.24 -13.87 -6.38
N ASP A 135 5.45 -14.99 -7.10
CA ASP A 135 6.72 -15.23 -7.80
C ASP A 135 6.97 -14.17 -8.87
N LYS A 136 5.93 -13.89 -9.68
CA LYS A 136 6.01 -12.87 -10.72
C LYS A 136 6.25 -11.48 -10.14
N PHE A 137 5.63 -11.19 -8.99
CA PHE A 137 5.81 -9.94 -8.29
C PHE A 137 7.26 -9.76 -7.81
N VAL A 138 7.83 -10.74 -7.12
CA VAL A 138 9.22 -10.71 -6.64
C VAL A 138 10.21 -10.68 -7.81
N GLU A 139 9.98 -11.49 -8.85
CA GLU A 139 10.82 -11.49 -10.08
C GLU A 139 10.84 -10.10 -10.74
N THR A 140 9.71 -9.40 -10.75
CA THR A 140 9.65 -8.04 -11.31
C THR A 140 10.49 -7.08 -10.47
N LEU A 141 10.40 -7.10 -9.16
CA LEU A 141 11.24 -6.27 -8.28
C LEU A 141 12.73 -6.56 -8.51
N HIS A 142 13.13 -7.83 -8.53
CA HIS A 142 14.52 -8.23 -8.77
C HIS A 142 15.02 -7.82 -10.16
N LYS A 143 14.20 -7.94 -11.20
CA LYS A 143 14.50 -7.48 -12.56
C LYS A 143 14.91 -6.01 -12.60
N PHE A 144 14.27 -5.17 -11.79
CA PHE A 144 14.57 -3.73 -11.70
C PHE A 144 15.61 -3.39 -10.60
N GLY A 145 16.25 -4.40 -10.00
CA GLY A 145 17.37 -4.21 -9.08
C GLY A 145 17.00 -4.02 -7.61
N TYR A 146 15.73 -4.11 -7.22
CA TYR A 146 15.32 -4.05 -5.81
C TYR A 146 15.82 -5.28 -5.05
N LYS A 147 16.60 -5.06 -4.00
CA LYS A 147 17.23 -6.10 -3.19
C LYS A 147 17.77 -5.55 -1.87
N GLY A 148 18.01 -6.45 -0.94
CA GLY A 148 18.60 -6.14 0.37
C GLY A 148 17.55 -5.90 1.45
N SER A 149 17.92 -6.23 2.68
CA SER A 149 17.11 -6.01 3.87
C SER A 149 16.97 -4.51 4.19
N TYR A 150 16.01 -4.18 5.02
CA TYR A 150 15.74 -2.82 5.50
C TYR A 150 17.03 -2.13 5.98
N LEU A 151 17.24 -0.89 5.54
CA LEU A 151 18.40 -0.03 5.80
C LEU A 151 19.76 -0.56 5.29
N SER A 152 19.80 -1.67 4.54
CA SER A 152 21.03 -2.07 3.86
C SER A 152 21.45 -1.07 2.77
N LYS A 153 22.73 -1.03 2.40
CA LYS A 153 23.27 -0.17 1.33
C LYS A 153 22.50 -0.32 0.00
N ASN A 154 22.02 -1.52 -0.30
CA ASN A 154 21.22 -1.77 -1.51
C ASN A 154 19.82 -1.20 -1.40
N TRP A 155 19.14 -1.43 -0.27
CA TRP A 155 17.80 -0.91 -0.01
C TRP A 155 17.78 0.62 0.00
N LEU A 156 18.77 1.28 0.61
CA LEU A 156 18.86 2.75 0.63
C LEU A 156 18.99 3.39 -0.75
N LYS A 157 19.54 2.66 -1.74
CA LYS A 157 19.62 3.13 -3.12
C LYS A 157 18.28 3.02 -3.87
N GLN A 158 17.50 2.00 -3.55
CA GLN A 158 16.20 1.70 -4.14
C GLN A 158 15.26 1.17 -3.05
N PRO A 159 14.70 2.07 -2.21
CA PRO A 159 13.86 1.65 -1.10
C PRO A 159 12.56 1.01 -1.60
N VAL A 160 12.15 -0.05 -0.92
CA VAL A 160 10.87 -0.72 -1.17
C VAL A 160 10.34 -1.33 0.13
N PHE A 161 9.05 -1.21 0.35
CA PHE A 161 8.29 -2.05 1.27
C PHE A 161 7.27 -2.85 0.46
N ILE A 162 7.14 -4.12 0.74
CA ILE A 162 6.10 -4.98 0.14
C ILE A 162 4.99 -5.13 1.16
N GLN A 163 3.74 -4.92 0.76
CA GLN A 163 2.61 -5.06 1.67
C GLN A 163 1.56 -6.04 1.14
N SER A 164 0.77 -6.62 2.05
CA SER A 164 -0.38 -7.45 1.70
C SER A 164 -1.29 -7.68 2.90
N PHE A 165 -2.60 -7.84 2.64
CA PHE A 165 -3.60 -8.35 3.59
C PHE A 165 -3.58 -9.88 3.72
N ALA A 166 -2.79 -10.57 2.88
CA ALA A 166 -2.66 -12.01 2.88
C ALA A 166 -1.36 -12.44 3.59
N PRO A 167 -1.40 -12.87 4.86
CA PRO A 167 -0.21 -13.27 5.59
C PRO A 167 0.54 -14.43 4.95
N THR A 168 -0.17 -15.35 4.27
CA THR A 168 0.48 -16.49 3.58
C THR A 168 1.32 -16.02 2.39
N SER A 169 0.92 -14.96 1.66
CA SER A 169 1.73 -14.38 0.59
C SER A 169 3.01 -13.77 1.12
N LEU A 170 2.95 -13.02 2.25
CA LEU A 170 4.14 -12.44 2.88
C LEU A 170 5.10 -13.51 3.39
N LEU A 171 4.56 -14.57 4.02
CA LEU A 171 5.35 -15.72 4.45
C LEU A 171 5.99 -16.44 3.24
N TYR A 172 5.23 -16.63 2.15
CA TYR A 172 5.73 -17.30 0.95
C TYR A 172 6.91 -16.54 0.32
N ILE A 173 6.80 -15.22 0.17
CA ILE A 173 7.87 -14.42 -0.42
C ILE A 173 9.05 -14.19 0.55
N SER A 174 8.89 -14.38 1.86
CA SER A 174 9.99 -14.26 2.82
C SER A 174 11.10 -15.28 2.58
N ASN A 175 10.78 -16.39 1.92
CA ASN A 175 11.74 -17.39 1.48
C ASN A 175 12.43 -17.05 0.14
N GLN A 176 11.99 -15.99 -0.55
CA GLN A 176 12.49 -15.60 -1.87
C GLN A 176 13.28 -14.30 -1.84
N THR A 177 12.98 -13.42 -0.89
CA THR A 177 13.60 -12.11 -0.79
C THR A 177 13.64 -11.63 0.66
N ASP A 178 14.74 -10.93 0.99
CA ASP A 178 14.94 -10.23 2.28
C ASP A 178 14.41 -8.78 2.25
N LEU A 179 13.77 -8.34 1.16
CA LEU A 179 13.08 -7.05 1.08
C LEU A 179 12.06 -6.91 2.23
N PRO A 180 11.99 -5.74 2.88
CA PRO A 180 11.08 -5.53 4.01
C PRO A 180 9.62 -5.68 3.61
N LYS A 181 8.86 -6.31 4.48
CA LYS A 181 7.45 -6.65 4.29
C LYS A 181 6.61 -6.03 5.41
N VAL A 182 5.40 -5.61 5.09
CA VAL A 182 4.43 -5.05 6.03
C VAL A 182 3.12 -5.82 5.90
N PHE A 183 2.60 -6.30 7.02
CA PHE A 183 1.33 -7.00 7.07
C PHE A 183 0.19 -5.99 7.27
N LEU A 184 -0.70 -5.89 6.29
CA LEU A 184 -1.86 -5.02 6.33
C LEU A 184 -2.99 -5.64 7.17
N ILE A 185 -3.63 -4.81 7.99
CA ILE A 185 -4.73 -5.18 8.87
C ILE A 185 -5.93 -4.31 8.54
N ASP A 186 -7.05 -4.94 8.19
CA ASP A 186 -8.29 -4.27 7.82
C ASP A 186 -9.17 -3.96 9.04
N ASP A 187 -10.44 -3.61 8.79
CA ASP A 187 -11.46 -3.40 9.82
C ASP A 187 -11.57 -4.62 10.77
N VAL A 188 -11.99 -4.35 12.00
CA VAL A 188 -12.19 -5.37 13.04
C VAL A 188 -13.15 -6.50 12.63
N ASP A 189 -14.08 -6.21 11.72
CA ASP A 189 -15.06 -7.15 11.21
C ASP A 189 -14.62 -7.90 9.93
N ILE A 190 -13.45 -7.55 9.36
CA ILE A 190 -12.94 -8.15 8.12
C ILE A 190 -11.84 -9.16 8.44
N PRO A 191 -12.07 -10.46 8.25
CA PRO A 191 -11.04 -11.48 8.42
C PRO A 191 -10.02 -11.47 7.28
N THR A 192 -8.86 -12.09 7.51
CA THR A 192 -7.86 -12.28 6.46
C THR A 192 -8.41 -13.13 5.31
N GLN A 193 -8.16 -12.71 4.07
CA GLN A 193 -8.76 -13.32 2.88
C GLN A 193 -8.23 -14.71 2.54
N ASP A 194 -7.08 -15.08 3.06
CA ASP A 194 -6.39 -16.35 2.76
C ASP A 194 -6.48 -17.37 3.89
N THR A 195 -6.55 -16.92 5.15
CA THR A 195 -6.59 -17.79 6.34
C THR A 195 -7.87 -17.64 7.16
N ASN A 196 -8.74 -16.70 6.79
CA ASN A 196 -9.98 -16.40 7.51
C ASN A 196 -9.78 -16.13 9.02
N GLN A 197 -8.62 -15.56 9.37
CA GLN A 197 -8.32 -15.20 10.76
C GLN A 197 -8.95 -13.85 11.10
N SER A 198 -9.53 -13.77 12.29
CA SER A 198 -10.16 -12.55 12.80
C SER A 198 -9.12 -11.48 13.17
N TYR A 199 -9.57 -10.21 13.25
CA TYR A 199 -8.77 -9.10 13.74
C TYR A 199 -8.11 -9.43 15.10
N TRP A 200 -8.86 -10.03 16.02
CA TRP A 200 -8.37 -10.35 17.36
C TRP A 200 -7.28 -11.42 17.37
N GLU A 201 -7.34 -12.38 16.46
CA GLU A 201 -6.30 -13.38 16.29
C GLU A 201 -5.01 -12.75 15.74
N ILE A 202 -5.12 -11.99 14.63
CA ILE A 202 -3.94 -11.42 13.94
C ILE A 202 -3.30 -10.24 14.69
N THR A 203 -3.99 -9.65 15.66
CA THR A 203 -3.44 -8.61 16.55
C THR A 203 -3.07 -9.12 17.93
N SER A 204 -3.21 -10.43 18.19
CA SER A 204 -2.79 -11.03 19.47
C SER A 204 -1.28 -10.98 19.64
N ASP A 205 -0.81 -10.97 20.88
CA ASP A 205 0.62 -11.01 21.19
C ASP A 205 1.33 -12.22 20.57
N THR A 206 0.69 -13.39 20.63
CA THR A 206 1.21 -14.61 20.01
C THR A 206 1.38 -14.47 18.50
N TYR A 207 0.41 -13.84 17.83
CA TYR A 207 0.48 -13.65 16.40
C TYR A 207 1.51 -12.58 16.00
N LEU A 208 1.61 -11.49 16.75
CA LEU A 208 2.66 -10.48 16.56
C LEU A 208 4.07 -11.09 16.75
N ASP A 209 4.24 -11.97 17.74
CA ASP A 209 5.48 -12.74 17.92
C ASP A 209 5.77 -13.73 16.80
N TYR A 210 4.75 -14.21 16.12
CA TYR A 210 4.90 -15.07 14.94
C TYR A 210 5.30 -14.24 13.71
N ILE A 211 4.58 -13.17 13.37
CA ILE A 211 4.82 -12.42 12.13
C ILE A 211 6.12 -11.61 12.15
N LYS A 212 6.61 -11.16 13.31
CA LYS A 212 7.89 -10.44 13.41
C LYS A 212 9.08 -11.21 12.85
N GLN A 213 8.93 -12.53 12.62
CA GLN A 213 9.99 -13.37 12.05
C GLN A 213 10.15 -13.14 10.54
N TYR A 214 9.14 -12.58 9.84
CA TYR A 214 9.16 -12.42 8.40
C TYR A 214 8.61 -11.08 7.90
N VAL A 215 8.01 -10.24 8.76
CA VAL A 215 7.63 -8.87 8.41
C VAL A 215 8.39 -7.85 9.27
N LEU A 216 8.60 -6.68 8.71
CA LEU A 216 9.20 -5.54 9.40
C LEU A 216 8.18 -4.76 10.24
N GLY A 217 6.91 -4.78 9.82
CA GLY A 217 5.88 -4.00 10.48
C GLY A 217 4.47 -4.42 10.11
N ILE A 218 3.53 -3.70 10.67
CA ILE A 218 2.09 -3.82 10.40
C ILE A 218 1.55 -2.52 9.81
N GLY A 219 0.57 -2.62 8.91
CA GLY A 219 -0.14 -1.49 8.32
C GLY A 219 -1.63 -1.59 8.64
N PRO A 220 -2.08 -1.16 9.82
CA PRO A 220 -3.48 -1.26 10.19
C PRO A 220 -4.30 -0.09 9.64
N TRP A 221 -5.60 -0.33 9.38
CA TRP A 221 -6.54 0.77 9.19
C TRP A 221 -6.56 1.66 10.43
N LYS A 222 -6.41 2.97 10.25
CA LYS A 222 -6.21 3.91 11.36
C LYS A 222 -7.32 3.85 12.43
N ASP A 223 -8.57 3.60 12.00
CA ASP A 223 -9.72 3.56 12.92
C ASP A 223 -9.76 2.28 13.78
N THR A 224 -8.91 1.27 13.48
CA THR A 224 -8.69 0.13 14.38
C THR A 224 -7.66 0.42 15.47
N LEU A 225 -6.76 1.36 15.23
CA LEU A 225 -5.81 1.85 16.23
C LEU A 225 -6.46 2.85 17.18
N VAL A 226 -7.24 3.77 16.62
CA VAL A 226 -7.99 4.78 17.37
C VAL A 226 -9.46 4.69 16.95
N PRO A 227 -10.29 3.92 17.66
CA PRO A 227 -11.71 3.75 17.31
C PRO A 227 -12.44 5.08 17.18
N VAL A 228 -13.43 5.13 16.30
CA VAL A 228 -14.20 6.34 16.00
C VAL A 228 -15.67 6.13 16.31
N ILE A 229 -16.26 7.02 17.11
CA ILE A 229 -17.70 7.02 17.42
C ILE A 229 -18.27 8.41 17.12
N ASN A 230 -19.29 8.47 16.26
CA ASN A 230 -19.93 9.73 15.86
C ASN A 230 -18.93 10.78 15.35
N ASN A 231 -17.94 10.35 14.59
CA ASN A 231 -16.84 11.15 14.07
C ASN A 231 -15.90 11.76 15.13
N TYR A 232 -15.87 11.20 16.33
CA TYR A 232 -14.88 11.51 17.37
C TYR A 232 -13.91 10.35 17.54
N ALA A 233 -12.62 10.66 17.49
CA ALA A 233 -11.55 9.73 17.84
C ALA A 233 -11.61 9.45 19.37
N MET A 234 -11.61 8.17 19.71
CA MET A 234 -11.71 7.66 21.07
C MET A 234 -10.31 7.37 21.63
N THR A 235 -10.27 6.68 22.77
CA THR A 235 -9.01 6.24 23.38
C THR A 235 -8.30 5.27 22.44
N PRO A 236 -6.99 5.49 22.14
CA PRO A 236 -6.21 4.57 21.32
C PRO A 236 -6.14 3.16 21.92
N SER A 237 -6.07 2.16 21.05
CA SER A 237 -5.69 0.80 21.45
C SER A 237 -4.20 0.74 21.81
N ASP A 238 -3.79 -0.34 22.45
CA ASP A 238 -2.40 -0.59 22.81
C ASP A 238 -1.58 -1.26 21.68
N LEU A 239 -2.16 -1.43 20.48
CA LEU A 239 -1.55 -2.19 19.39
C LEU A 239 -0.21 -1.59 18.94
N VAL A 240 -0.09 -0.26 18.89
CA VAL A 240 1.17 0.41 18.51
C VAL A 240 2.28 0.08 19.51
N SER A 241 2.02 0.22 20.80
CA SER A 241 3.02 -0.10 21.84
C SER A 241 3.40 -1.58 21.87
N ARG A 242 2.43 -2.48 21.63
CA ARG A 242 2.69 -3.93 21.53
C ARG A 242 3.50 -4.31 20.28
N ALA A 243 3.26 -3.64 19.16
CA ALA A 243 4.05 -3.79 17.94
C ALA A 243 5.49 -3.31 18.17
N HIS A 244 5.68 -2.10 18.71
CA HIS A 244 6.99 -1.54 19.02
C HIS A 244 7.79 -2.39 20.03
N ALA A 245 7.14 -2.97 21.04
CA ALA A 245 7.78 -3.90 21.98
C ALA A 245 8.38 -5.14 21.30
N ARG A 246 8.00 -5.41 20.04
CA ARG A 246 8.47 -6.51 19.19
C ARG A 246 9.35 -6.04 18.03
N ASN A 247 9.73 -4.76 18.02
CA ASN A 247 10.45 -4.09 16.92
C ASN A 247 9.69 -4.14 15.59
N LEU A 248 8.36 -4.18 15.62
CA LEU A 248 7.52 -4.02 14.44
C LEU A 248 7.18 -2.55 14.25
N GLN A 249 7.40 -2.03 13.06
CA GLN A 249 6.94 -0.70 12.65
C GLN A 249 5.42 -0.69 12.46
N VAL A 250 4.81 0.50 12.56
CA VAL A 250 3.37 0.70 12.38
C VAL A 250 3.11 1.79 11.36
N HIS A 251 2.53 1.42 10.21
CA HIS A 251 2.26 2.30 9.08
C HIS A 251 0.75 2.32 8.76
N PRO A 252 -0.06 3.11 9.48
CA PRO A 252 -1.51 3.11 9.28
C PRO A 252 -1.93 3.83 7.98
N TYR A 253 -3.10 3.46 7.48
CA TYR A 253 -3.77 3.99 6.29
C TYR A 253 -5.22 4.36 6.60
N THR A 254 -5.92 5.24 5.89
CA THR A 254 -5.43 6.20 4.92
C THR A 254 -5.80 7.60 5.39
N TYR A 255 -4.85 8.50 5.40
CA TYR A 255 -5.05 9.89 5.83
C TYR A 255 -5.54 10.73 4.65
N ARG A 256 -6.62 11.49 4.88
CA ARG A 256 -7.31 12.29 3.87
C ARG A 256 -7.73 13.63 4.44
N ASN A 257 -7.45 14.70 3.70
CA ASN A 257 -7.67 16.07 4.16
C ASN A 257 -9.12 16.55 4.04
N GLU A 258 -9.98 15.78 3.34
CA GLU A 258 -11.38 16.18 3.24
C GLU A 258 -12.09 16.10 4.58
N ASN A 259 -12.90 17.10 4.89
CA ASN A 259 -13.62 17.22 6.17
C ASN A 259 -14.40 15.97 6.59
N LYS A 260 -14.89 15.20 5.64
CA LYS A 260 -15.62 13.95 5.93
C LYS A 260 -14.73 12.83 6.49
N TYR A 261 -13.40 12.94 6.34
CA TYR A 261 -12.44 11.95 6.82
C TYR A 261 -11.62 12.44 8.01
N LEU A 262 -11.75 13.74 8.34
CA LEU A 262 -11.11 14.33 9.51
C LEU A 262 -12.08 14.27 10.70
N HIS A 263 -11.64 13.64 11.78
CA HIS A 263 -12.45 13.55 12.99
C HIS A 263 -12.56 14.92 13.70
N PHE A 264 -13.65 15.14 14.41
CA PHE A 264 -13.92 16.44 15.08
C PHE A 264 -12.82 16.85 16.07
N ASN A 265 -12.10 15.88 16.65
CA ASN A 265 -10.94 16.15 17.52
C ASN A 265 -9.88 17.03 16.86
N TYR A 266 -9.74 16.96 15.55
CA TYR A 266 -8.72 17.71 14.79
C TYR A 266 -9.23 19.07 14.29
N SER A 267 -10.49 19.44 14.59
CA SER A 267 -11.10 20.71 14.16
C SER A 267 -10.99 20.93 12.64
N GLN A 268 -11.11 19.84 11.86
CA GLN A 268 -10.98 19.81 10.38
C GLN A 268 -9.61 20.29 9.87
N ASP A 269 -8.58 20.16 10.70
CA ASP A 269 -7.21 20.52 10.37
C ASP A 269 -6.35 19.26 10.20
N PRO A 270 -5.89 18.92 8.99
CA PRO A 270 -5.09 17.73 8.75
C PRO A 270 -3.72 17.78 9.45
N TYR A 271 -3.19 18.97 9.73
CA TYR A 271 -1.91 19.10 10.45
C TYR A 271 -2.03 18.68 11.92
N LYS A 272 -3.19 18.91 12.53
CA LYS A 272 -3.48 18.38 13.86
C LYS A 272 -3.64 16.86 13.86
N GLU A 273 -4.19 16.29 12.78
CA GLU A 273 -4.25 14.84 12.62
C GLU A 273 -2.82 14.28 12.51
N TYR A 274 -1.96 14.85 11.65
CA TYR A 274 -0.56 14.40 11.51
C TYR A 274 0.21 14.50 12.82
N ASP A 275 0.09 15.62 13.53
CA ASP A 275 0.72 15.83 14.84
C ASP A 275 0.30 14.76 15.85
N TYR A 276 -1.00 14.50 15.94
CA TYR A 276 -1.55 13.50 16.84
C TYR A 276 -1.01 12.10 16.53
N TRP A 277 -0.99 11.70 15.26
CA TRP A 277 -0.56 10.36 14.88
C TRP A 277 0.96 10.16 14.97
N ILE A 278 1.74 11.15 14.57
CA ILE A 278 3.21 11.06 14.59
C ILE A 278 3.74 11.25 16.02
N ASN A 279 3.29 12.29 16.73
CA ASN A 279 3.89 12.67 18.00
C ASN A 279 3.19 12.06 19.23
N ASN A 280 1.88 11.79 19.19
CA ASN A 280 1.15 11.25 20.34
C ASN A 280 0.95 9.73 20.24
N ILE A 281 0.53 9.22 19.09
CA ILE A 281 0.39 7.78 18.85
C ILE A 281 1.74 7.14 18.60
N GLY A 282 2.66 7.85 17.92
CA GLY A 282 4.03 7.42 17.68
C GLY A 282 4.15 6.41 16.53
N VAL A 283 3.36 6.56 15.45
CA VAL A 283 3.47 5.68 14.28
C VAL A 283 4.71 6.00 13.45
N ASP A 284 5.22 5.01 12.71
CA ASP A 284 6.50 5.09 12.00
C ASP A 284 6.36 5.59 10.56
N GLY A 285 5.16 5.57 10.00
CA GLY A 285 4.86 6.05 8.66
C GLY A 285 3.37 6.27 8.47
N LEU A 286 2.99 7.07 7.45
CA LEU A 286 1.60 7.39 7.14
C LEU A 286 1.32 7.19 5.65
N PHE A 287 0.19 6.52 5.33
CA PHE A 287 -0.35 6.51 3.98
C PHE A 287 -1.35 7.64 3.78
N THR A 288 -1.08 8.54 2.85
CA THR A 288 -1.95 9.69 2.58
C THR A 288 -2.29 9.86 1.10
N ASP A 289 -3.53 10.27 0.83
CA ASP A 289 -3.94 10.74 -0.50
C ASP A 289 -3.45 12.19 -0.79
N PHE A 290 -2.86 12.87 0.21
CA PHE A 290 -2.50 14.29 0.18
C PHE A 290 -1.03 14.49 0.55
N THR A 291 -0.16 14.01 -0.30
CA THR A 291 1.29 14.00 -0.06
C THR A 291 1.86 15.36 0.32
N GLY A 292 1.50 16.42 -0.43
CA GLY A 292 2.04 17.77 -0.19
C GLY A 292 1.74 18.32 1.19
N SER A 293 0.57 18.00 1.79
CA SER A 293 0.26 18.47 3.14
C SER A 293 1.08 17.73 4.20
N LEU A 294 1.26 16.42 4.05
CA LEU A 294 2.11 15.63 4.98
C LEU A 294 3.57 16.07 4.87
N HIS A 295 4.08 16.24 3.65
CA HIS A 295 5.44 16.71 3.43
C HIS A 295 5.67 18.11 4.06
N ASN A 296 4.75 19.05 3.86
CA ASN A 296 4.82 20.37 4.50
C ASN A 296 4.83 20.27 6.03
N PHE A 297 4.01 19.39 6.61
CA PHE A 297 4.03 19.14 8.05
C PHE A 297 5.40 18.65 8.53
N GLN A 298 5.99 17.68 7.84
CA GLN A 298 7.32 17.16 8.14
C GLN A 298 8.40 18.26 8.07
N GLU A 299 8.40 19.06 7.00
CA GLU A 299 9.35 20.17 6.83
C GLU A 299 9.22 21.23 7.93
N TRP A 300 8.00 21.59 8.33
CA TRP A 300 7.79 22.63 9.36
C TRP A 300 8.09 22.16 10.77
N THR A 301 7.97 20.86 11.05
CA THR A 301 8.22 20.30 12.38
C THR A 301 9.61 19.70 12.52
N ALA A 302 10.39 19.64 11.44
CA ALA A 302 11.76 19.14 11.47
C ALA A 302 12.64 20.01 12.40
N PRO A 303 13.51 19.40 13.22
CA PRO A 303 14.31 20.16 14.20
C PRO A 303 15.31 21.15 13.61
N ASN A 304 15.63 21.04 12.31
CA ASN A 304 16.56 21.92 11.59
C ASN A 304 16.02 22.33 10.22
N HIS A 305 15.52 23.54 10.11
CA HIS A 305 14.86 24.10 8.92
C HIS A 305 15.73 24.22 7.66
N HIS A 306 17.04 23.92 7.67
CA HIS A 306 17.92 24.32 6.56
C HIS A 306 18.51 23.21 5.69
N ASP A 307 18.39 21.91 6.03
CA ASP A 307 19.12 20.90 5.26
C ASP A 307 18.55 19.45 5.23
N ASN A 308 17.41 19.18 5.81
CA ASN A 308 16.91 17.80 5.96
C ASN A 308 15.72 17.48 5.07
N THR A 309 16.00 16.97 3.88
CA THR A 309 15.04 16.10 3.19
C THR A 309 15.02 14.73 3.89
N ALA A 310 13.87 14.04 3.94
CA ALA A 310 13.76 12.69 4.51
C ALA A 310 14.82 11.72 3.96
N SER A 311 15.27 11.92 2.72
CA SER A 311 16.40 11.22 2.10
C SER A 311 17.73 11.47 2.83
N LYS A 312 17.99 12.67 3.36
CA LYS A 312 19.18 12.94 4.19
C LYS A 312 19.05 12.31 5.57
N LEU A 313 17.86 12.34 6.18
CA LEU A 313 17.61 11.68 7.47
C LEU A 313 17.81 10.16 7.37
N LEU A 314 17.29 9.53 6.34
CA LEU A 314 17.53 8.12 6.04
C LEU A 314 19.02 7.84 5.81
N HIS A 315 19.74 8.74 5.16
CA HIS A 315 21.18 8.62 4.95
C HIS A 315 21.97 8.78 6.28
N GLU A 316 21.60 9.73 7.13
CA GLU A 316 22.20 9.93 8.45
C GLU A 316 21.91 8.76 9.40
N ILE A 317 20.70 8.24 9.42
CA ILE A 317 20.34 7.02 10.17
C ILE A 317 21.15 5.83 9.69
N ALA A 318 21.35 5.69 8.37
CA ALA A 318 22.18 4.63 7.80
C ALA A 318 23.65 4.74 8.18
N LEU A 319 24.18 5.96 8.27
CA LEU A 319 25.56 6.22 8.73
C LEU A 319 25.70 5.89 10.23
N LEU A 320 24.69 6.17 11.04
CA LEU A 320 24.66 5.88 12.47
C LEU A 320 24.45 4.39 12.77
N ALA A 321 23.71 3.68 11.89
CA ALA A 321 23.45 2.25 12.02
C ALA A 321 24.59 1.34 11.48
N SER A 322 25.63 1.92 10.87
CA SER A 322 26.82 1.20 10.39
C SER A 322 28.08 1.60 11.18
N PRO A 323 28.25 1.14 12.43
CA PRO A 323 29.38 1.56 13.25
C PRO A 323 30.68 0.76 13.07
N TYR A 324 30.86 -0.04 12.03
CA TYR A 324 32.14 -0.70 11.73
C TYR A 324 32.26 -1.14 10.27
N GLU A 325 33.09 -0.49 9.52
CA GLU A 325 34.15 -1.04 8.68
C GLU A 325 35.50 -0.46 9.11
#